data_92d589e84dc2354c0dd7dce1f8c25c0c
#
_entry.id   92d589e84dc2354c0dd7dce1f8c25c0c
#
_cell.length_a   1.000
_cell.length_b   1.000
_cell.length_c   1.000
_cell.angle_alpha   90.00
_cell.angle_beta   90.00
_cell.angle_gamma   90.00
#
_symmetry.space_group_name_H-M   'P 1'
#
loop_
_entity.id
_entity.type
_entity.pdbx_description
1 polymer ?
#
loop_
_entity_poly.entity_id
_entity_poly.type
_entity_poly.pdbx_seq_one_letter_code
_entity_poly.pdbx_strand_id
1 'polypeptide(L)'
;MRGGTAKLRTLFHPASGRVRAKGVTSAPNTVLHPWLQEELEQVLAVLPELTVPETERPPLAPWATWLGHEPVEPLPPLRLILVWDNLAGHLSWSIVRWLFGHGVLPLNTSLSGSWLNMAESVQRIIVGRALGGQHPEQAEQIIAWLEDTVVGWNAAPTPFVWDGKRQERRRRARQRRLGGSAAVMADRELIAA
;
A
#
# COMPACT_ATOMS: atom_id res chain seq x y z
N MET A 1 -6.65 5.58 -31.27
CA MET A 1 -7.35 6.30 -30.19
C MET A 1 -6.75 5.85 -28.87
N ARG A 2 -6.42 6.73 -27.93
CA ARG A 2 -6.00 6.30 -26.58
C ARG A 2 -7.26 5.86 -25.85
N GLY A 3 -7.38 4.57 -25.54
CA GLY A 3 -8.36 4.05 -24.58
C GLY A 3 -8.25 4.84 -23.29
N GLY A 4 -9.35 5.03 -22.55
CA GLY A 4 -9.42 5.87 -21.37
C GLY A 4 -8.32 5.61 -20.34
N THR A 5 -8.24 6.44 -19.30
CA THR A 5 -7.32 6.26 -18.17
C THR A 5 -8.10 5.88 -16.92
N ALA A 6 -7.59 4.90 -16.18
CA ALA A 6 -8.10 4.53 -14.87
C ALA A 6 -6.99 4.63 -13.81
N LYS A 7 -7.38 4.81 -12.57
CA LYS A 7 -6.49 4.79 -11.40
C LYS A 7 -6.95 3.68 -10.46
N LEU A 8 -6.02 2.95 -9.88
CA LEU A 8 -6.30 1.96 -8.85
C LEU A 8 -5.92 2.53 -7.49
N ARG A 9 -6.86 2.51 -6.56
CA ARG A 9 -6.60 2.77 -5.13
C ARG A 9 -6.37 1.45 -4.45
N THR A 10 -5.43 1.41 -3.54
CA THR A 10 -5.02 0.14 -2.95
C THR A 10 -4.67 0.33 -1.48
N LEU A 11 -5.28 -0.51 -0.63
CA LEU A 11 -4.83 -0.78 0.72
C LEU A 11 -4.29 -2.21 0.77
N PHE A 12 -3.11 -2.37 1.33
CA PHE A 12 -2.47 -3.67 1.46
C PHE A 12 -2.24 -3.99 2.94
N HIS A 13 -2.69 -5.16 3.37
CA HIS A 13 -2.45 -5.66 4.71
C HIS A 13 -1.33 -6.71 4.68
N PRO A 14 -0.09 -6.36 5.08
CA PRO A 14 1.08 -7.22 4.91
C PRO A 14 0.97 -8.57 5.62
N ALA A 15 0.40 -8.59 6.83
CA ALA A 15 0.32 -9.80 7.64
C ALA A 15 -0.62 -10.87 7.05
N SER A 16 -1.68 -10.48 6.36
CA SER A 16 -2.59 -11.42 5.69
C SER A 16 -2.33 -11.55 4.18
N GLY A 17 -1.57 -10.62 3.58
CA GLY A 17 -1.38 -10.53 2.14
C GLY A 17 -2.62 -10.03 1.38
N ARG A 18 -3.69 -9.65 2.07
CA ARG A 18 -4.93 -9.17 1.46
C ARG A 18 -4.80 -7.77 0.90
N VAL A 19 -5.49 -7.54 -0.19
CA VAL A 19 -5.59 -6.26 -0.89
C VAL A 19 -7.03 -5.79 -0.90
N ARG A 20 -7.25 -4.54 -0.55
CA ARG A 20 -8.50 -3.81 -0.81
C ARG A 20 -8.19 -2.79 -1.90
N ALA A 21 -8.98 -2.78 -2.95
CA ALA A 21 -8.73 -1.87 -4.04
C ALA A 21 -10.01 -1.45 -4.75
N LYS A 22 -9.97 -0.26 -5.36
CA LYS A 22 -11.06 0.29 -6.16
C LYS A 22 -10.49 0.99 -7.38
N GLY A 23 -10.98 0.62 -8.54
CA GLY A 23 -10.72 1.31 -9.78
C GLY A 23 -11.57 2.59 -9.89
N VAL A 24 -10.97 3.68 -10.34
CA VAL A 24 -11.66 4.97 -10.53
C VAL A 24 -11.11 5.69 -11.76
N THR A 25 -11.92 6.50 -12.41
CA THR A 25 -11.48 7.34 -13.53
C THR A 25 -10.76 8.59 -13.04
N SER A 26 -11.11 9.07 -11.84
CA SER A 26 -10.48 10.24 -11.22
C SER A 26 -10.31 9.99 -9.70
N ALA A 27 -9.40 10.74 -9.08
CA ALA A 27 -9.05 10.52 -7.68
C ALA A 27 -8.97 11.84 -6.87
N PRO A 28 -9.98 12.73 -6.92
CA PRO A 28 -10.03 13.86 -6.02
C PRO A 28 -10.29 13.39 -4.57
N ASN A 29 -10.06 14.28 -3.60
CA ASN A 29 -10.28 13.96 -2.18
C ASN A 29 -11.73 13.54 -1.88
N THR A 30 -12.69 14.12 -2.59
CA THR A 30 -14.13 13.78 -2.48
C THR A 30 -14.45 12.34 -2.86
N VAL A 31 -13.58 11.67 -3.60
CA VAL A 31 -13.68 10.24 -3.96
C VAL A 31 -12.71 9.40 -3.13
N LEU A 32 -11.52 9.95 -2.81
CA LEU A 32 -10.50 9.22 -2.04
C LEU A 32 -10.91 9.02 -0.59
N HIS A 33 -11.30 10.10 0.09
CA HIS A 33 -11.52 10.04 1.53
C HIS A 33 -12.69 9.14 1.91
N PRO A 34 -13.89 9.23 1.30
CA PRO A 34 -14.99 8.33 1.65
C PRO A 34 -14.65 6.85 1.45
N TRP A 35 -13.98 6.51 0.35
CA TRP A 35 -13.55 5.13 0.11
C TRP A 35 -12.55 4.65 1.17
N LEU A 36 -11.56 5.49 1.50
CA LEU A 36 -10.55 5.15 2.50
C LEU A 36 -11.17 4.96 3.89
N GLN A 37 -12.10 5.84 4.25
CA GLN A 37 -12.83 5.76 5.52
C GLN A 37 -13.64 4.47 5.61
N GLU A 38 -14.44 4.17 4.59
CA GLU A 38 -15.24 2.94 4.52
C GLU A 38 -14.37 1.67 4.66
N GLU A 39 -13.24 1.61 3.93
CA GLU A 39 -12.37 0.45 3.99
C GLU A 39 -11.67 0.31 5.34
N LEU A 40 -11.26 1.42 5.96
CA LEU A 40 -10.65 1.40 7.28
C LEU A 40 -11.67 1.06 8.38
N GLU A 41 -12.91 1.54 8.29
CA GLU A 41 -13.98 1.15 9.22
C GLU A 41 -14.22 -0.37 9.20
N GLN A 42 -14.27 -0.97 8.00
CA GLN A 42 -14.39 -2.42 7.85
C GLN A 42 -13.18 -3.16 8.44
N VAL A 43 -11.97 -2.63 8.31
CA VAL A 43 -10.78 -3.21 8.93
C VAL A 43 -10.86 -3.09 10.45
N LEU A 44 -11.23 -1.93 10.97
CA LEU A 44 -11.33 -1.68 12.40
C LEU A 44 -12.43 -2.53 13.06
N ALA A 45 -13.53 -2.79 12.34
CA ALA A 45 -14.64 -3.60 12.85
C ALA A 45 -14.26 -5.06 13.12
N VAL A 46 -13.28 -5.61 12.39
CA VAL A 46 -12.83 -7.00 12.56
C VAL A 46 -11.56 -7.14 13.41
N LEU A 47 -10.94 -6.01 13.79
CA LEU A 47 -9.80 -6.07 14.71
C LEU A 47 -10.27 -6.51 16.11
N PRO A 48 -9.49 -7.37 16.79
CA PRO A 48 -9.80 -7.75 18.16
C PRO A 48 -9.83 -6.51 19.05
N GLU A 49 -10.65 -6.58 20.11
CA GLU A 49 -10.65 -5.58 21.17
C GLU A 49 -9.25 -5.50 21.80
N LEU A 50 -8.85 -4.29 22.15
CA LEU A 50 -7.56 -4.09 22.81
C LEU A 50 -7.66 -4.61 24.25
N THR A 51 -6.93 -5.68 24.53
CA THR A 51 -6.80 -6.26 25.88
C THR A 51 -5.75 -5.51 26.73
N VAL A 52 -4.97 -4.61 26.11
CA VAL A 52 -3.93 -3.82 26.80
C VAL A 52 -4.59 -2.78 27.70
N PRO A 53 -4.23 -2.72 29.00
CA PRO A 53 -4.70 -1.69 29.90
C PRO A 53 -4.51 -0.28 29.34
N GLU A 54 -5.42 0.62 29.61
CA GLU A 54 -5.38 2.00 29.08
C GLU A 54 -4.08 2.73 29.43
N THR A 55 -3.55 2.45 30.62
CA THR A 55 -2.27 3.01 31.11
C THR A 55 -1.04 2.55 30.32
N GLU A 56 -1.13 1.43 29.61
CA GLU A 56 -0.03 0.85 28.82
C GLU A 56 -0.19 1.15 27.32
N ARG A 57 -1.26 1.80 26.91
CA ARG A 57 -1.52 2.13 25.50
C ARG A 57 -0.67 3.35 25.11
N PRO A 58 0.05 3.28 23.97
CA PRO A 58 0.79 4.45 23.51
C PRO A 58 -0.20 5.58 23.19
N PRO A 59 0.01 6.78 23.74
CA PRO A 59 -0.87 7.92 23.51
C PRO A 59 -0.73 8.42 22.06
N LEU A 60 -1.85 8.78 21.41
CA LEU A 60 -1.84 9.41 20.08
C LEU A 60 -1.47 10.89 20.10
N ALA A 61 -1.68 11.57 21.21
CA ALA A 61 -1.43 13.01 21.32
C ALA A 61 -0.01 13.44 20.93
N PRO A 62 1.09 12.75 21.38
CA PRO A 62 2.44 13.09 20.93
C PRO A 62 2.64 12.94 19.43
N TRP A 63 1.97 11.96 18.81
CA TRP A 63 2.03 11.75 17.35
C TRP A 63 1.30 12.84 16.58
N ALA A 64 0.13 13.27 17.08
CA ALA A 64 -0.60 14.39 16.51
C ALA A 64 0.24 15.67 16.54
N THR A 65 0.89 15.95 17.65
CA THR A 65 1.80 17.10 17.82
C THR A 65 3.01 16.98 16.88
N TRP A 66 3.60 15.80 16.78
CA TRP A 66 4.73 15.55 15.87
C TRP A 66 4.36 15.76 14.40
N LEU A 67 3.14 15.42 14.01
CA LEU A 67 2.62 15.66 12.66
C LEU A 67 2.16 17.12 12.43
N GLY A 68 2.31 17.99 13.43
CA GLY A 68 1.91 19.40 13.34
C GLY A 68 0.41 19.64 13.48
N HIS A 69 -0.31 18.70 14.10
CA HIS A 69 -1.75 18.80 14.32
C HIS A 69 -2.07 18.86 15.81
N GLU A 70 -3.03 19.70 16.19
CA GLU A 70 -3.56 19.69 17.54
C GLU A 70 -4.46 18.47 17.73
N PRO A 71 -4.22 17.63 18.76
CA PRO A 71 -5.07 16.49 19.04
C PRO A 71 -6.47 16.96 19.45
N VAL A 72 -7.49 16.29 18.94
CA VAL A 72 -8.87 16.47 19.40
C VAL A 72 -9.09 15.47 20.53
N GLU A 73 -9.23 15.96 21.72
CA GLU A 73 -9.47 15.12 22.88
C GLU A 73 -10.96 14.82 23.08
N PRO A 74 -11.31 13.61 23.58
CA PRO A 74 -10.43 12.49 23.89
C PRO A 74 -10.05 11.69 22.65
N LEU A 75 -8.77 11.33 22.51
CA LEU A 75 -8.32 10.44 21.45
C LEU A 75 -8.52 8.97 21.85
N PRO A 76 -9.10 8.14 20.99
CA PRO A 76 -9.20 6.71 21.24
C PRO A 76 -7.82 6.05 21.27
N PRO A 77 -7.71 4.83 21.82
CA PRO A 77 -6.46 4.09 21.81
C PRO A 77 -6.00 3.80 20.37
N LEU A 78 -4.69 3.75 20.18
CA LEU A 78 -4.11 3.36 18.88
C LEU A 78 -4.49 1.91 18.54
N ARG A 79 -5.11 1.71 17.37
CA ARG A 79 -5.56 0.41 16.89
C ARG A 79 -4.89 -0.02 15.59
N LEU A 80 -4.51 0.95 14.75
CA LEU A 80 -3.98 0.70 13.42
C LEU A 80 -2.90 1.72 13.06
N ILE A 81 -1.88 1.28 12.37
CA ILE A 81 -0.89 2.15 11.73
C ILE A 81 -1.10 2.09 10.21
N LEU A 82 -1.34 3.25 9.61
CA LEU A 82 -1.50 3.40 8.17
C LEU A 82 -0.23 4.01 7.57
N VAL A 83 0.53 3.21 6.82
CA VAL A 83 1.71 3.71 6.09
C VAL A 83 1.28 4.15 4.70
N TRP A 84 1.54 5.41 4.35
CA TRP A 84 1.18 5.98 3.05
C TRP A 84 2.24 6.97 2.54
N ASP A 85 2.11 7.38 1.29
CA ASP A 85 2.98 8.38 0.68
C ASP A 85 2.55 9.82 1.05
N ASN A 86 3.37 10.79 0.61
CA ASN A 86 3.14 12.21 0.87
C ASN A 86 2.22 12.87 -0.16
N LEU A 87 1.22 12.18 -0.68
CA LEU A 87 0.24 12.78 -1.56
C LEU A 87 -0.54 13.89 -0.82
N ALA A 88 -0.74 15.04 -1.47
CA ALA A 88 -1.40 16.18 -0.84
C ALA A 88 -2.79 15.83 -0.24
N GLY A 89 -3.51 14.90 -0.86
CA GLY A 89 -4.78 14.40 -0.34
C GLY A 89 -4.64 13.65 0.99
N HIS A 90 -3.52 12.98 1.21
CA HIS A 90 -3.21 12.27 2.46
C HIS A 90 -2.87 13.21 3.62
N LEU A 91 -2.40 14.41 3.30
CA LEU A 91 -2.03 15.42 4.29
C LEU A 91 -3.19 16.37 4.63
N SER A 92 -4.36 16.18 4.05
CA SER A 92 -5.48 17.08 4.33
C SER A 92 -5.97 16.90 5.77
N TRP A 93 -6.21 18.02 6.45
CA TRP A 93 -6.63 18.04 7.85
C TRP A 93 -7.87 17.17 8.12
N SER A 94 -8.83 17.16 7.22
CA SER A 94 -10.07 16.40 7.38
C SER A 94 -9.83 14.91 7.53
N ILE A 95 -8.97 14.33 6.69
CA ILE A 95 -8.70 12.89 6.76
C ILE A 95 -7.79 12.54 7.93
N VAL A 96 -6.77 13.35 8.22
CA VAL A 96 -5.86 13.12 9.37
C VAL A 96 -6.64 13.15 10.67
N ARG A 97 -7.51 14.14 10.86
CA ARG A 97 -8.38 14.25 12.04
C ARG A 97 -9.31 13.06 12.18
N TRP A 98 -9.90 12.60 11.07
CA TRP A 98 -10.75 11.41 11.08
C TRP A 98 -9.97 10.17 11.51
N LEU A 99 -8.75 9.97 10.97
CA LEU A 99 -7.88 8.85 11.33
C LEU A 99 -7.58 8.82 12.81
N PHE A 100 -7.15 9.95 13.39
CA PHE A 100 -6.90 10.03 14.83
C PHE A 100 -8.14 9.74 15.66
N GLY A 101 -9.30 10.27 15.25
CA GLY A 101 -10.58 10.00 15.92
C GLY A 101 -11.00 8.52 15.91
N HIS A 102 -10.42 7.71 15.03
CA HIS A 102 -10.68 6.27 14.93
C HIS A 102 -9.50 5.39 15.42
N GLY A 103 -8.51 5.97 16.07
CA GLY A 103 -7.36 5.23 16.58
C GLY A 103 -6.40 4.76 15.47
N VAL A 104 -6.37 5.45 14.35
CA VAL A 104 -5.46 5.17 13.23
C VAL A 104 -4.34 6.20 13.20
N LEU A 105 -3.09 5.72 13.29
CA LEU A 105 -1.90 6.56 13.16
C LEU A 105 -1.44 6.61 11.71
N PRO A 106 -1.52 7.75 11.02
CA PRO A 106 -0.91 7.91 9.70
C PRO A 106 0.60 8.06 9.81
N LEU A 107 1.35 7.22 9.13
CA LEU A 107 2.80 7.31 8.96
C LEU A 107 3.15 7.62 7.51
N ASN A 108 3.65 8.82 7.29
CA ASN A 108 4.09 9.23 5.96
C ASN A 108 5.48 8.64 5.66
N THR A 109 5.66 8.12 4.45
CA THR A 109 6.97 7.68 3.99
C THR A 109 7.91 8.87 3.86
N SER A 110 9.22 8.68 4.05
CA SER A 110 10.20 9.73 3.82
C SER A 110 10.19 10.21 2.36
N LEU A 111 10.57 11.48 2.11
CA LEU A 111 10.52 12.12 0.78
C LEU A 111 11.23 11.33 -0.35
N SER A 112 12.15 10.45 -0.03
CA SER A 112 12.81 9.56 -1.01
C SER A 112 12.51 8.09 -0.78
N GLY A 113 11.55 7.79 0.09
CA GLY A 113 11.28 6.44 0.60
C GLY A 113 9.98 5.82 0.09
N SER A 114 9.47 6.22 -1.09
CA SER A 114 8.23 5.65 -1.65
C SER A 114 8.26 4.11 -1.75
N TRP A 115 9.45 3.52 -1.88
CA TRP A 115 9.65 2.08 -1.84
C TRP A 115 9.27 1.42 -0.52
N LEU A 116 9.10 2.19 0.56
CA LEU A 116 8.57 1.72 1.84
C LEU A 116 7.06 1.53 1.77
N ASN A 117 6.37 2.18 0.84
CA ASN A 117 4.97 1.95 0.59
C ASN A 117 4.76 0.63 -0.18
N MET A 118 4.53 -0.43 0.57
CA MET A 118 4.34 -1.77 0.02
C MET A 118 3.12 -1.85 -0.91
N ALA A 119 2.10 -1.03 -0.68
CA ALA A 119 0.90 -0.98 -1.52
C ALA A 119 1.25 -0.61 -2.97
N GLU A 120 2.22 0.29 -3.19
CA GLU A 120 2.69 0.65 -4.54
C GLU A 120 3.30 -0.56 -5.27
N SER A 121 4.10 -1.36 -4.57
CA SER A 121 4.70 -2.56 -5.15
C SER A 121 3.66 -3.62 -5.52
N VAL A 122 2.66 -3.82 -4.66
CA VAL A 122 1.53 -4.73 -4.90
C VAL A 122 0.67 -4.21 -6.05
N GLN A 123 0.38 -2.92 -6.08
CA GLN A 123 -0.37 -2.28 -7.15
C GLN A 123 0.30 -2.48 -8.52
N ARG A 124 1.62 -2.35 -8.62
CA ARG A 124 2.36 -2.64 -9.86
C ARG A 124 2.17 -4.08 -10.33
N ILE A 125 2.15 -5.04 -9.39
CA ILE A 125 1.93 -6.45 -9.74
C ILE A 125 0.49 -6.65 -10.25
N ILE A 126 -0.50 -6.08 -9.57
CA ILE A 126 -1.91 -6.16 -9.97
C ILE A 126 -2.10 -5.56 -11.36
N VAL A 127 -1.61 -4.35 -11.59
CA VAL A 127 -1.69 -3.67 -12.90
C VAL A 127 -1.00 -4.50 -13.99
N GLY A 128 0.19 -5.04 -13.71
CA GLY A 128 0.90 -5.89 -14.67
C GLY A 128 0.14 -7.18 -15.02
N ARG A 129 -0.55 -7.78 -14.05
CA ARG A 129 -1.37 -8.99 -14.28
C ARG A 129 -2.66 -8.68 -15.01
N ALA A 130 -3.34 -7.60 -14.64
CA ALA A 130 -4.61 -7.21 -15.23
C ALA A 130 -4.49 -6.73 -16.67
N LEU A 131 -3.43 -5.97 -16.97
CA LEU A 131 -3.30 -5.26 -18.25
C LEU A 131 -2.18 -5.79 -19.15
N GLY A 132 -1.38 -6.75 -18.69
CA GLY A 132 -0.28 -7.30 -19.47
C GLY A 132 -0.77 -7.96 -20.76
N GLY A 133 -0.38 -7.42 -21.91
CA GLY A 133 -0.82 -7.92 -23.23
C GLY A 133 -2.27 -7.60 -23.61
N GLN A 134 -2.97 -6.78 -22.82
CA GLN A 134 -4.34 -6.37 -23.07
C GLN A 134 -4.41 -5.03 -23.78
N HIS A 135 -5.46 -4.82 -24.56
CA HIS A 135 -5.72 -3.58 -25.31
C HIS A 135 -7.11 -3.04 -24.93
N PRO A 136 -7.24 -2.38 -23.75
CA PRO A 136 -8.52 -1.85 -23.31
C PRO A 136 -8.96 -0.69 -24.20
N GLU A 137 -10.23 -0.66 -24.53
CA GLU A 137 -10.83 0.40 -25.34
C GLU A 137 -11.41 1.53 -24.47
N GLN A 138 -11.82 1.20 -23.23
CA GLN A 138 -12.50 2.12 -22.31
C GLN A 138 -11.95 2.02 -20.89
N ALA A 139 -12.10 3.10 -20.12
CA ALA A 139 -11.63 3.14 -18.73
C ALA A 139 -12.35 2.12 -17.84
N GLU A 140 -13.63 1.91 -18.08
CA GLU A 140 -14.48 0.94 -17.35
C GLU A 140 -13.98 -0.47 -17.50
N GLN A 141 -13.48 -0.83 -18.67
CA GLN A 141 -12.88 -2.14 -18.93
C GLN A 141 -11.57 -2.32 -18.15
N ILE A 142 -10.75 -1.26 -18.06
CA ILE A 142 -9.53 -1.28 -17.24
C ILE A 142 -9.91 -1.50 -15.78
N ILE A 143 -10.92 -0.77 -15.28
CA ILE A 143 -11.40 -0.87 -13.90
C ILE A 143 -11.85 -2.28 -13.60
N ALA A 144 -12.72 -2.86 -14.43
CA ALA A 144 -13.22 -4.23 -14.25
C ALA A 144 -12.08 -5.25 -14.17
N TRP A 145 -11.12 -5.22 -15.08
CA TRP A 145 -9.97 -6.14 -15.08
C TRP A 145 -9.06 -5.98 -13.84
N LEU A 146 -8.88 -4.75 -13.37
CA LEU A 146 -8.12 -4.49 -12.14
C LEU A 146 -8.84 -5.07 -10.92
N GLU A 147 -10.15 -4.86 -10.80
CA GLU A 147 -10.95 -5.35 -9.68
C GLU A 147 -11.06 -6.89 -9.70
N ASP A 148 -11.28 -7.51 -10.85
CA ASP A 148 -11.26 -8.97 -11.01
C ASP A 148 -9.90 -9.57 -10.62
N THR A 149 -8.81 -8.89 -10.97
CA THR A 149 -7.47 -9.32 -10.58
C THR A 149 -7.27 -9.26 -9.06
N VAL A 150 -7.86 -8.28 -8.39
CA VAL A 150 -7.84 -8.17 -6.92
C VAL A 150 -8.68 -9.28 -6.28
N VAL A 151 -9.82 -9.62 -6.84
CA VAL A 151 -10.63 -10.78 -6.40
C VAL A 151 -9.81 -12.07 -6.50
N GLY A 152 -9.16 -12.30 -7.62
CA GLY A 152 -8.28 -13.45 -7.83
C GLY A 152 -7.08 -13.46 -6.88
N TRP A 153 -6.47 -12.30 -6.60
CA TRP A 153 -5.40 -12.15 -5.60
C TRP A 153 -5.87 -12.59 -4.21
N ASN A 154 -7.05 -12.13 -3.80
CA ASN A 154 -7.61 -12.39 -2.49
C ASN A 154 -8.18 -13.80 -2.30
N ALA A 155 -8.34 -14.58 -3.36
CA ALA A 155 -8.71 -16.00 -3.29
C ALA A 155 -7.62 -16.85 -2.63
N ALA A 156 -6.33 -16.46 -2.82
CA ALA A 156 -5.18 -17.12 -2.19
C ALA A 156 -4.11 -16.06 -1.81
N PRO A 157 -4.40 -15.20 -0.84
CA PRO A 157 -3.50 -14.12 -0.48
C PRO A 157 -2.23 -14.68 0.17
N THR A 158 -1.08 -14.12 -0.20
CA THR A 158 0.20 -14.52 0.36
C THR A 158 0.68 -13.47 1.34
N PRO A 159 0.79 -13.80 2.65
CA PRO A 159 1.36 -12.92 3.65
C PRO A 159 2.76 -12.47 3.28
N PHE A 160 3.11 -11.23 3.63
CA PHE A 160 4.46 -10.74 3.47
C PHE A 160 5.33 -11.24 4.62
N VAL A 161 6.39 -11.96 4.27
CA VAL A 161 7.34 -12.48 5.24
C VAL A 161 8.57 -11.58 5.30
N TRP A 162 8.88 -11.06 6.49
CA TRP A 162 10.03 -10.18 6.79
C TRP A 162 11.30 -10.98 7.10
N ASP A 163 11.55 -12.07 6.40
CA ASP A 163 12.53 -13.12 6.73
C ASP A 163 13.99 -12.80 6.39
N GLY A 164 14.33 -11.55 6.20
CA GLY A 164 15.74 -11.15 6.02
C GLY A 164 16.41 -11.60 4.70
N LYS A 165 15.74 -12.20 3.75
CA LYS A 165 16.27 -12.58 2.41
C LYS A 165 16.74 -11.38 1.57
N ARG A 166 17.00 -10.26 2.23
CA ARG A 166 17.47 -9.02 1.61
C ARG A 166 18.82 -9.21 0.92
N GLN A 167 19.71 -10.01 1.52
CA GLN A 167 21.03 -10.31 0.94
C GLN A 167 20.89 -11.17 -0.32
N GLU A 168 20.05 -12.18 -0.29
CA GLU A 168 19.82 -13.06 -1.43
C GLU A 168 19.13 -12.31 -2.58
N ARG A 169 18.13 -11.46 -2.29
CA ARG A 169 17.50 -10.58 -3.29
C ARG A 169 18.50 -9.61 -3.90
N ARG A 170 19.39 -9.02 -3.10
CA ARG A 170 20.48 -8.14 -3.58
C ARG A 170 21.46 -8.91 -4.45
N ARG A 171 21.81 -10.15 -4.08
CA ARG A 171 22.67 -11.02 -4.89
C ARG A 171 22.03 -11.32 -6.24
N ARG A 172 20.76 -11.75 -6.26
CA ARG A 172 20.01 -11.99 -7.50
C ARG A 172 19.86 -10.74 -8.35
N ALA A 173 19.62 -9.58 -7.75
CA ALA A 173 19.54 -8.31 -8.49
C ALA A 173 20.89 -7.89 -9.08
N ARG A 174 22.00 -8.13 -8.36
CA ARG A 174 23.35 -7.93 -8.90
C ARG A 174 23.64 -8.87 -10.07
N GLN A 175 23.30 -10.14 -9.94
CA GLN A 175 23.46 -11.11 -11.03
C GLN A 175 22.68 -10.70 -12.27
N ARG A 176 21.41 -10.27 -12.11
CA ARG A 176 20.61 -9.75 -13.22
C ARG A 176 21.20 -8.49 -13.86
N ARG A 177 21.76 -7.57 -13.07
CA ARG A 177 22.41 -6.36 -13.59
C ARG A 177 23.73 -6.69 -14.29
N LEU A 178 24.49 -7.62 -13.75
CA LEU A 178 25.72 -8.11 -14.37
C LEU A 178 25.43 -8.97 -15.61
N GLY A 179 24.23 -9.59 -15.64
CA GLY A 179 23.71 -10.34 -16.78
C GLY A 179 23.45 -9.49 -18.00
N GLY A 180 23.19 -8.19 -17.84
CA GLY A 180 22.91 -7.27 -18.93
C GLY A 180 21.87 -7.80 -19.92
N SER A 181 21.58 -7.03 -20.92
CA SER A 181 20.85 -7.49 -22.10
C SER A 181 21.73 -8.23 -23.11
N ALA A 182 23.01 -8.34 -22.85
CA ALA A 182 23.90 -9.12 -23.68
C ALA A 182 23.60 -10.60 -23.45
N ALA A 183 23.29 -11.25 -24.50
CA ALA A 183 22.84 -12.63 -24.53
C ALA A 183 23.85 -13.66 -23.99
N VAL A 184 25.01 -13.25 -23.56
CA VAL A 184 26.05 -14.16 -23.07
C VAL A 184 26.58 -13.66 -21.76
N MET A 185 26.00 -14.11 -20.69
CA MET A 185 26.76 -14.22 -19.46
C MET A 185 27.33 -15.61 -19.40
N ALA A 186 28.58 -15.67 -19.70
CA ALA A 186 29.36 -16.78 -19.23
C ALA A 186 29.24 -16.81 -17.71
N ASP A 187 28.96 -17.98 -17.17
CA ASP A 187 28.99 -18.18 -15.74
C ASP A 187 30.38 -17.71 -15.25
N ARG A 188 30.42 -16.83 -14.30
CA ARG A 188 31.68 -16.32 -13.76
C ARG A 188 32.60 -17.41 -13.21
N GLU A 189 32.00 -18.54 -12.81
CA GLU A 189 32.73 -19.72 -12.37
C GLU A 189 33.48 -20.40 -13.53
N LEU A 190 32.99 -20.26 -14.77
CA LEU A 190 33.67 -20.78 -15.96
C LEU A 190 34.82 -19.88 -16.46
N ILE A 191 34.89 -18.63 -16.02
CA ILE A 191 35.95 -17.69 -16.40
C ILE A 191 37.10 -17.72 -15.39
N ALA A 192 36.89 -18.30 -14.19
CA ALA A 192 37.89 -18.42 -13.15
C ALA A 192 38.63 -19.78 -13.17
N ALA A 193 38.36 -20.62 -14.15
CA ALA A 193 39.06 -21.86 -14.45
C ALA A 193 39.93 -21.66 -15.71
#